data_848daf2ab102f4b33ec5c9f716caeb21
#
_entry.id   848daf2ab102f4b33ec5c9f716caeb21
#
_cell.length_a   1.000
_cell.length_b   1.000
_cell.length_c   1.000
_cell.angle_alpha   90.00
_cell.angle_beta   90.00
_cell.angle_gamma   90.00
#
_symmetry.space_group_name_H-M   'P 1'
#
loop_
_entity.id
_entity.type
_entity.pdbx_description
1 polymer ?
#
loop_
_entity_poly.entity_id
_entity_poly.type
_entity_poly.pdbx_seq_one_letter_code
_entity_poly.pdbx_strand_id
1 'polypeptide(L)'
;FTWPTKTMEAKNLPVSIAGPEVTVSQFEQSLKDKGIETFELKQASSREEAEQQIKQRETYGAIIFTEGAAPEVLTAPAANTAATQMLNGVATQLNAQIQQKALTAKTEALTQAVQAGGEQGAQAAAQLEQMKAQAEQASAMAVKTTAVVPLSDSDTSGSGIAISAFPLVIGGILGGSFSALRVNGTWRRFVTAILYAVIGGALTALILNVWFGLIPGDFATLWAAFGATYLATASFIVGVSALSSPLAGLGLGAVVTMFIGNPISGASMPSVFLPGAWGQIGQML
;
A
#
# COMPACT_ATOMS: atom_id res chain seq x y z
N PHE A 1 -2.78 -2.38 21.02
CA PHE A 1 -2.96 -1.82 19.67
C PHE A 1 -2.00 -0.67 19.32
N THR A 2 -1.41 0.02 20.31
CA THR A 2 -0.58 1.22 20.07
C THR A 2 0.93 0.94 19.97
N TRP A 3 1.41 -0.26 20.28
CA TRP A 3 2.83 -0.55 20.25
C TRP A 3 3.43 -0.43 18.82
N PRO A 4 2.77 -0.85 17.73
CA PRO A 4 3.34 -0.68 16.41
C PRO A 4 3.50 0.80 16.04
N THR A 5 2.46 1.61 16.27
CA THR A 5 2.48 3.04 15.93
C THR A 5 3.56 3.83 16.68
N LYS A 6 4.01 3.32 17.83
CA LYS A 6 5.09 3.95 18.62
C LYS A 6 6.49 3.49 18.21
N THR A 7 6.61 2.32 17.59
CA THR A 7 7.90 1.69 17.25
C THR A 7 8.14 1.58 15.74
N MET A 8 7.12 1.83 14.93
CA MET A 8 7.24 1.86 13.47
C MET A 8 8.02 3.09 13.04
N GLU A 9 8.99 2.87 12.17
CA GLU A 9 9.70 3.91 11.45
C GLU A 9 9.34 3.77 9.96
N ALA A 10 8.93 4.88 9.34
CA ALA A 10 8.67 4.91 7.90
C ALA A 10 9.99 4.87 7.12
N LYS A 11 10.63 3.72 7.07
CA LYS A 11 11.92 3.47 6.41
C LYS A 11 11.81 2.27 5.47
N ASN A 12 12.61 2.32 4.40
CA ASN A 12 12.82 1.20 3.49
C ASN A 12 11.52 0.65 2.88
N LEU A 13 10.54 1.52 2.56
CA LEU A 13 9.36 1.09 1.81
C LEU A 13 9.79 0.70 0.38
N PRO A 14 9.65 -0.58 -0.03
CA PRO A 14 10.03 -1.00 -1.38
C PRO A 14 9.15 -0.33 -2.43
N VAL A 15 9.76 0.43 -3.33
CA VAL A 15 9.10 1.14 -4.43
C VAL A 15 9.88 0.89 -5.71
N SER A 16 9.20 0.47 -6.77
CA SER A 16 9.83 0.28 -8.07
C SER A 16 10.15 1.64 -8.71
N ILE A 17 11.25 1.68 -9.43
CA ILE A 17 11.62 2.86 -10.22
C ILE A 17 12.03 2.43 -11.63
N ALA A 18 11.46 3.09 -12.64
CA ALA A 18 11.80 2.86 -14.03
C ALA A 18 11.98 4.17 -14.79
N GLY A 19 12.90 4.19 -15.75
CA GLY A 19 13.15 5.34 -16.60
C GLY A 19 14.60 5.45 -17.03
N PRO A 20 14.97 6.57 -17.70
CA PRO A 20 16.35 6.84 -18.12
C PRO A 20 17.30 6.83 -16.90
N GLU A 21 18.42 6.14 -17.03
CA GLU A 21 19.39 5.92 -15.94
C GLU A 21 19.85 7.23 -15.28
N VAL A 22 20.05 8.28 -16.08
CA VAL A 22 20.44 9.61 -15.58
C VAL A 22 19.35 10.19 -14.67
N THR A 23 18.08 10.09 -15.07
CA THR A 23 16.96 10.63 -14.32
C THR A 23 16.74 9.86 -13.03
N VAL A 24 16.84 8.54 -13.09
CA VAL A 24 16.73 7.64 -11.92
C VAL A 24 17.84 7.96 -10.92
N SER A 25 19.10 8.04 -11.37
CA SER A 25 20.24 8.36 -10.50
C SER A 25 20.13 9.75 -9.86
N GLN A 26 19.65 10.76 -10.61
CA GLN A 26 19.39 12.09 -10.04
C GLN A 26 18.30 12.08 -8.99
N PHE A 27 17.24 11.30 -9.20
CA PHE A 27 16.17 11.14 -8.22
C PHE A 27 16.67 10.45 -6.96
N GLU A 28 17.42 9.34 -7.09
CA GLU A 28 18.05 8.64 -5.97
C GLU A 28 18.97 9.57 -5.17
N GLN A 29 19.80 10.35 -5.87
CA GLN A 29 20.69 11.31 -5.22
C GLN A 29 19.90 12.37 -4.47
N SER A 30 18.81 12.88 -5.06
CA SER A 30 17.95 13.89 -4.41
C SER A 30 17.29 13.39 -3.14
N LEU A 31 16.95 12.11 -3.06
CA LEU A 31 16.43 11.49 -1.83
C LEU A 31 17.52 11.38 -0.76
N LYS A 32 18.73 10.96 -1.15
CA LYS A 32 19.89 10.87 -0.25
C LYS A 32 20.29 12.23 0.31
N ASP A 33 20.35 13.25 -0.54
CA ASP A 33 20.72 14.62 -0.14
C ASP A 33 19.71 15.23 0.85
N LYS A 34 18.44 14.83 0.73
CA LYS A 34 17.38 15.24 1.65
C LYS A 34 17.27 14.37 2.92
N GLY A 35 18.09 13.32 3.03
CA GLY A 35 18.03 12.37 4.14
C GLY A 35 16.72 11.57 4.19
N ILE A 36 16.08 11.35 3.03
CA ILE A 36 14.83 10.61 2.94
C ILE A 36 15.16 9.12 2.83
N GLU A 37 15.09 8.41 3.95
CA GLU A 37 15.27 6.95 4.06
C GLU A 37 13.94 6.18 3.99
N THR A 38 12.86 6.87 3.67
CA THR A 38 11.51 6.29 3.66
C THR A 38 11.34 5.23 2.57
N PHE A 39 12.05 5.37 1.44
CA PHE A 39 11.90 4.52 0.27
C PHE A 39 13.15 3.69 0.00
N GLU A 40 12.95 2.41 -0.27
CA GLU A 40 13.93 1.51 -0.86
C GLU A 40 13.59 1.35 -2.34
N LEU A 41 14.42 1.93 -3.21
CA LEU A 41 14.14 1.92 -4.65
C LEU A 41 14.63 0.60 -5.26
N LYS A 42 13.71 -0.13 -5.90
CA LYS A 42 13.98 -1.33 -6.71
C LYS A 42 13.89 -0.96 -8.18
N GLN A 43 14.94 -1.24 -8.94
CA GLN A 43 14.94 -0.97 -10.38
C GLN A 43 13.98 -1.91 -11.10
N ALA A 44 13.23 -1.34 -12.05
CA ALA A 44 12.43 -2.06 -13.03
C ALA A 44 12.84 -1.58 -14.43
N SER A 45 12.91 -2.51 -15.39
CA SER A 45 13.32 -2.21 -16.77
C SER A 45 12.20 -1.52 -17.57
N SER A 46 10.95 -1.67 -17.11
CA SER A 46 9.80 -1.10 -17.79
C SER A 46 8.65 -0.83 -16.81
N ARG A 47 7.64 -0.09 -17.29
CA ARG A 47 6.39 0.16 -16.58
C ARG A 47 5.65 -1.15 -16.26
N GLU A 48 5.63 -2.08 -17.20
CA GLU A 48 4.97 -3.38 -17.09
C GLU A 48 5.62 -4.26 -16.01
N GLU A 49 6.95 -4.25 -15.95
CA GLU A 49 7.68 -4.95 -14.89
C GLU A 49 7.38 -4.34 -13.52
N ALA A 50 7.38 -3.02 -13.42
CA ALA A 50 7.01 -2.33 -12.19
C ALA A 50 5.58 -2.68 -11.73
N GLU A 51 4.61 -2.77 -12.67
CA GLU A 51 3.26 -3.24 -12.37
C GLU A 51 3.23 -4.70 -11.86
N GLN A 52 4.05 -5.57 -12.44
CA GLN A 52 4.14 -6.96 -11.98
C GLN A 52 4.72 -7.06 -10.57
N GLN A 53 5.79 -6.32 -10.27
CA GLN A 53 6.36 -6.25 -8.93
C GLN A 53 5.33 -5.79 -7.89
N ILE A 54 4.47 -4.82 -8.24
CA ILE A 54 3.35 -4.38 -7.38
C ILE A 54 2.32 -5.51 -7.19
N LYS A 55 1.90 -6.18 -8.27
CA LYS A 55 0.92 -7.28 -8.21
C LYS A 55 1.45 -8.49 -7.44
N GLN A 56 2.76 -8.74 -7.49
CA GLN A 56 3.44 -9.81 -6.76
C GLN A 56 3.78 -9.42 -5.31
N ARG A 57 3.43 -8.19 -4.89
CA ARG A 57 3.71 -7.62 -3.57
C ARG A 57 5.21 -7.48 -3.25
N GLU A 58 6.05 -7.42 -4.26
CA GLU A 58 7.48 -7.13 -4.09
C GLU A 58 7.72 -5.66 -3.78
N THR A 59 6.83 -4.77 -4.29
CA THR A 59 6.84 -3.33 -4.05
C THR A 59 5.43 -2.82 -3.77
N TYR A 60 5.35 -1.69 -3.08
CA TYR A 60 4.08 -1.05 -2.71
C TYR A 60 3.59 -0.05 -3.76
N GLY A 61 4.40 0.26 -4.75
CA GLY A 61 4.08 1.14 -5.86
C GLY A 61 5.30 1.41 -6.71
N ALA A 62 5.19 2.32 -7.69
CA ALA A 62 6.29 2.63 -8.58
C ALA A 62 6.31 4.11 -8.98
N ILE A 63 7.50 4.58 -9.38
CA ILE A 63 7.71 5.90 -9.99
C ILE A 63 8.32 5.65 -11.36
N ILE A 64 7.61 6.08 -12.40
CA ILE A 64 8.01 5.87 -13.79
C ILE A 64 8.39 7.22 -14.39
N PHE A 65 9.62 7.31 -14.88
CA PHE A 65 10.12 8.46 -15.62
C PHE A 65 10.14 8.13 -17.12
N THR A 66 9.50 8.97 -17.92
CA THR A 66 9.50 8.85 -19.38
C THR A 66 10.11 10.12 -19.98
N GLU A 67 10.99 9.98 -20.97
CA GLU A 67 11.58 11.14 -21.64
C GLU A 67 10.49 12.02 -22.27
N GLY A 68 10.55 13.33 -22.00
CA GLY A 68 9.62 14.31 -22.56
C GLY A 68 8.20 14.26 -22.00
N ALA A 69 7.94 13.44 -20.98
CA ALA A 69 6.63 13.34 -20.33
C ALA A 69 6.73 13.57 -18.81
N ALA A 70 5.59 13.87 -18.21
CA ALA A 70 5.51 13.93 -16.75
C ALA A 70 5.74 12.55 -16.14
N PRO A 71 6.36 12.47 -14.96
CA PRO A 71 6.47 11.23 -14.22
C PRO A 71 5.09 10.62 -13.92
N GLU A 72 4.99 9.30 -13.95
CA GLU A 72 3.80 8.57 -13.51
C GLU A 72 4.09 7.88 -12.18
N VAL A 73 3.17 7.99 -11.22
CA VAL A 73 3.25 7.29 -9.93
C VAL A 73 2.20 6.18 -9.93
N LEU A 74 2.64 4.94 -9.83
CA LEU A 74 1.79 3.76 -9.71
C LEU A 74 1.54 3.46 -8.24
N THR A 75 0.29 3.23 -7.88
CA THR A 75 -0.14 2.95 -6.51
C THR A 75 -0.98 1.68 -6.43
N ALA A 76 -1.10 1.11 -5.24
CA ALA A 76 -1.93 -0.06 -4.97
C ALA A 76 -2.80 0.17 -3.72
N PRO A 77 -3.82 1.04 -3.80
CA PRO A 77 -4.62 1.42 -2.64
C PRO A 77 -5.36 0.25 -1.99
N ALA A 78 -5.78 -0.75 -2.77
CA ALA A 78 -6.41 -1.95 -2.22
C ALA A 78 -5.41 -2.89 -1.51
N ALA A 79 -4.09 -2.78 -1.79
CA ALA A 79 -3.08 -3.56 -1.10
C ALA A 79 -2.63 -2.88 0.21
N ASN A 80 -2.39 -1.56 0.18
CA ASN A 80 -2.02 -0.79 1.37
C ASN A 80 -2.32 0.71 1.20
N THR A 81 -3.26 1.22 1.97
CA THR A 81 -3.68 2.63 1.92
C THR A 81 -2.62 3.59 2.44
N ALA A 82 -1.85 3.20 3.47
CA ALA A 82 -0.79 4.06 4.01
C ALA A 82 0.35 4.24 3.02
N ALA A 83 0.82 3.17 2.37
CA ALA A 83 1.83 3.25 1.30
C ALA A 83 1.32 4.12 0.13
N THR A 84 0.06 3.97 -0.25
CA THR A 84 -0.57 4.79 -1.29
C THR A 84 -0.58 6.27 -0.94
N GLN A 85 -0.90 6.64 0.32
CA GLN A 85 -0.86 8.02 0.77
C GLN A 85 0.56 8.60 0.71
N MET A 86 1.59 7.82 1.08
CA MET A 86 2.99 8.23 0.96
C MET A 86 3.39 8.48 -0.49
N LEU A 87 3.02 7.61 -1.41
CA LEU A 87 3.29 7.76 -2.84
C LEU A 87 2.53 8.95 -3.46
N ASN A 88 1.30 9.21 -3.04
CA ASN A 88 0.56 10.42 -3.42
C ASN A 88 1.26 11.69 -2.93
N GLY A 89 1.87 11.64 -1.74
CA GLY A 89 2.74 12.71 -1.24
C GLY A 89 3.95 12.96 -2.16
N VAL A 90 4.59 11.89 -2.65
CA VAL A 90 5.68 11.99 -3.65
C VAL A 90 5.18 12.60 -4.95
N ALA A 91 4.03 12.15 -5.47
CA ALA A 91 3.43 12.72 -6.67
C ALA A 91 3.17 14.23 -6.53
N THR A 92 2.65 14.65 -5.38
CA THR A 92 2.41 16.07 -5.06
C THR A 92 3.72 16.87 -5.03
N GLN A 93 4.78 16.33 -4.41
CA GLN A 93 6.09 16.98 -4.37
C GLN A 93 6.73 17.08 -5.77
N LEU A 94 6.64 16.02 -6.58
CA LEU A 94 7.12 16.04 -7.96
C LEU A 94 6.37 17.09 -8.79
N ASN A 95 5.05 17.18 -8.65
CA ASN A 95 4.25 18.23 -9.28
C ASN A 95 4.72 19.63 -8.86
N ALA A 96 4.92 19.87 -7.57
CA ALA A 96 5.40 21.14 -7.05
C ALA A 96 6.79 21.50 -7.63
N GLN A 97 7.69 20.52 -7.74
CA GLN A 97 9.03 20.73 -8.33
C GLN A 97 8.95 21.07 -9.83
N ILE A 98 8.08 20.40 -10.58
CA ILE A 98 7.87 20.67 -12.02
C ILE A 98 7.34 22.10 -12.18
N GLN A 99 6.33 22.50 -11.41
CA GLN A 99 5.77 23.84 -11.44
C GLN A 99 6.79 24.91 -11.03
N GLN A 100 7.59 24.63 -9.99
CA GLN A 100 8.63 25.56 -9.54
C GLN A 100 9.72 25.75 -10.60
N LYS A 101 10.19 24.67 -11.24
CA LYS A 101 11.16 24.76 -12.35
C LYS A 101 10.59 25.56 -13.53
N ALA A 102 9.32 25.33 -13.89
CA ALA A 102 8.66 26.10 -14.95
C ALA A 102 8.54 27.59 -14.61
N LEU A 103 8.21 27.93 -13.34
CA LEU A 103 8.16 29.32 -12.86
C LEU A 103 9.54 29.97 -12.87
N THR A 104 10.59 29.28 -12.41
CA THR A 104 11.96 29.81 -12.41
C THR A 104 12.44 30.08 -13.84
N ALA A 105 12.26 29.13 -14.76
CA ALA A 105 12.61 29.32 -16.16
C ALA A 105 11.86 30.51 -16.79
N LYS A 106 10.57 30.69 -16.45
CA LYS A 106 9.78 31.83 -16.90
C LYS A 106 10.29 33.16 -16.34
N THR A 107 10.68 33.18 -15.07
CA THR A 107 11.21 34.40 -14.42
C THR A 107 12.57 34.76 -14.99
N GLU A 108 13.46 33.79 -15.24
CA GLU A 108 14.76 34.02 -15.84
C GLU A 108 14.63 34.57 -17.27
N ALA A 109 13.72 34.01 -18.08
CA ALA A 109 13.45 34.48 -19.42
C ALA A 109 12.87 35.91 -19.44
N LEU A 110 11.97 36.22 -18.51
CA LEU A 110 11.46 37.59 -18.32
C LEU A 110 12.58 38.60 -17.95
N THR A 111 13.46 38.20 -17.06
CA THR A 111 14.59 39.01 -16.63
C THR A 111 15.55 39.29 -17.80
N GLN A 112 15.86 38.25 -18.61
CA GLN A 112 16.68 38.42 -19.80
C GLN A 112 15.99 39.32 -20.85
N ALA A 113 14.68 39.16 -21.08
CA ALA A 113 13.93 39.98 -22.02
C ALA A 113 13.92 41.47 -21.60
N VAL A 114 13.77 41.74 -20.31
CA VAL A 114 13.79 43.12 -19.77
C VAL A 114 15.19 43.76 -19.87
N GLN A 115 16.24 42.98 -19.65
CA GLN A 115 17.64 43.45 -19.72
C GLN A 115 18.14 43.70 -21.16
N ALA A 116 17.58 42.98 -22.14
CA ALA A 116 18.05 43.04 -23.53
C ALA A 116 17.64 44.35 -24.25
N GLY A 117 16.56 45.05 -23.90
CA GLY A 117 16.15 46.34 -24.49
C GLY A 117 16.18 46.45 -26.03
N GLY A 118 15.34 47.25 -26.66
CA GLY A 118 15.37 47.48 -28.12
C GLY A 118 14.94 46.29 -29.00
N GLU A 119 15.52 46.12 -30.16
CA GLU A 119 15.21 45.04 -31.12
C GLU A 119 15.50 43.62 -30.53
N GLN A 120 16.52 43.51 -29.67
CA GLN A 120 16.80 42.29 -28.93
C GLN A 120 15.73 41.98 -27.88
N GLY A 121 15.09 43.01 -27.32
CA GLY A 121 13.94 42.81 -26.42
C GLY A 121 12.70 42.26 -27.12
N ALA A 122 12.48 42.61 -28.41
CA ALA A 122 11.39 42.04 -29.20
C ALA A 122 11.62 40.55 -29.54
N GLN A 123 12.87 40.17 -29.83
CA GLN A 123 13.22 38.75 -30.02
C GLN A 123 13.10 37.95 -28.71
N ALA A 124 13.52 38.54 -27.58
CA ALA A 124 13.38 37.92 -26.27
C ALA A 124 11.89 37.80 -25.86
N ALA A 125 11.04 38.77 -26.25
CA ALA A 125 9.59 38.68 -26.05
C ALA A 125 8.94 37.54 -26.88
N ALA A 126 9.40 37.34 -28.11
CA ALA A 126 8.92 36.23 -28.95
C ALA A 126 9.37 34.85 -28.39
N GLN A 127 10.59 34.77 -27.87
CA GLN A 127 11.06 33.57 -27.15
C GLN A 127 10.27 33.34 -25.87
N LEU A 128 9.89 34.40 -25.15
CA LEU A 128 9.05 34.32 -23.96
C LEU A 128 7.66 33.74 -24.28
N GLU A 129 7.05 34.13 -25.40
CA GLU A 129 5.75 33.55 -25.81
C GLU A 129 5.89 32.06 -26.17
N GLN A 130 6.98 31.64 -26.83
CA GLN A 130 7.26 30.21 -27.04
C GLN A 130 7.51 29.47 -25.73
N MET A 131 8.25 30.06 -24.79
CA MET A 131 8.48 29.49 -23.46
C MET A 131 7.21 29.47 -22.59
N LYS A 132 6.30 30.46 -22.74
CA LYS A 132 4.96 30.40 -22.11
C LYS A 132 4.16 29.20 -22.64
N ALA A 133 4.13 28.99 -23.95
CA ALA A 133 3.45 27.86 -24.54
C ALA A 133 4.05 26.51 -24.07
N GLN A 134 5.38 26.44 -23.97
CA GLN A 134 6.07 25.27 -23.40
C GLN A 134 5.81 25.11 -21.90
N ALA A 135 5.77 26.21 -21.12
CA ALA A 135 5.46 26.18 -19.69
C ALA A 135 3.98 25.85 -19.41
N GLU A 136 3.07 26.24 -20.29
CA GLU A 136 1.67 25.83 -20.25
C GLU A 136 1.53 24.34 -20.61
N GLN A 137 2.28 23.84 -21.57
CA GLN A 137 2.37 22.39 -21.84
C GLN A 137 3.02 21.64 -20.69
N ALA A 138 4.08 22.16 -20.06
CA ALA A 138 4.71 21.56 -18.89
C ALA A 138 3.81 21.62 -17.62
N SER A 139 3.03 22.67 -17.46
CA SER A 139 2.04 22.74 -16.38
C SER A 139 0.80 21.86 -16.64
N ALA A 140 0.51 21.56 -17.91
CA ALA A 140 -0.45 20.51 -18.28
C ALA A 140 0.11 19.11 -18.10
N MET A 141 1.43 18.95 -17.95
CA MET A 141 2.09 17.68 -17.56
C MET A 141 2.02 17.48 -16.05
N ALA A 142 0.82 17.33 -15.51
CA ALA A 142 0.68 16.93 -14.11
C ALA A 142 1.17 15.48 -13.94
N VAL A 143 1.87 15.21 -12.84
CA VAL A 143 2.24 13.84 -12.46
C VAL A 143 0.97 13.00 -12.40
N LYS A 144 0.93 11.96 -13.24
CA LYS A 144 -0.22 11.06 -13.31
C LYS A 144 -0.10 10.04 -12.19
N THR A 145 -1.14 9.89 -11.39
CA THR A 145 -1.24 8.80 -10.43
C THR A 145 -2.18 7.74 -10.97
N THR A 146 -1.69 6.51 -11.12
CA THR A 146 -2.46 5.38 -11.63
C THR A 146 -2.54 4.28 -10.58
N ALA A 147 -3.75 3.86 -10.21
CA ALA A 147 -3.94 2.72 -9.32
C ALA A 147 -3.82 1.41 -10.10
N VAL A 148 -2.78 0.63 -9.82
CA VAL A 148 -2.55 -0.72 -10.41
C VAL A 148 -3.49 -1.74 -9.78
N VAL A 149 -3.74 -1.59 -8.47
CA VAL A 149 -4.72 -2.39 -7.72
C VAL A 149 -5.73 -1.41 -7.12
N PRO A 150 -6.78 -1.03 -7.90
CA PRO A 150 -7.75 -0.04 -7.46
C PRO A 150 -8.61 -0.56 -6.30
N LEU A 151 -9.16 0.36 -5.54
CA LEU A 151 -10.23 0.08 -4.60
C LEU A 151 -11.52 -0.26 -5.34
N SER A 152 -12.48 -0.84 -4.63
CA SER A 152 -13.83 -1.03 -5.16
C SER A 152 -14.53 0.30 -5.41
N ASP A 153 -15.36 0.38 -6.45
CA ASP A 153 -16.18 1.56 -6.72
C ASP A 153 -17.14 1.88 -5.56
N SER A 154 -17.51 0.88 -4.78
CA SER A 154 -18.35 1.02 -3.58
C SER A 154 -17.56 1.44 -2.33
N ASP A 155 -16.22 1.40 -2.35
CA ASP A 155 -15.35 1.80 -1.24
C ASP A 155 -14.11 2.56 -1.73
N THR A 156 -14.32 3.74 -2.27
CA THR A 156 -13.27 4.60 -2.85
C THR A 156 -12.22 5.07 -1.82
N SER A 157 -12.52 4.95 -0.53
CA SER A 157 -11.61 5.31 0.56
C SER A 157 -10.79 4.13 1.11
N GLY A 158 -11.15 2.88 0.79
CA GLY A 158 -10.55 1.67 1.34
C GLY A 158 -10.90 1.43 2.81
N SER A 159 -11.86 2.18 3.34
CA SER A 159 -12.29 2.04 4.74
C SER A 159 -12.97 0.70 5.00
N GLY A 160 -13.69 0.15 4.03
CA GLY A 160 -14.33 -1.15 4.11
C GLY A 160 -13.35 -2.30 4.28
N ILE A 161 -12.21 -2.26 3.58
CA ILE A 161 -11.13 -3.24 3.74
C ILE A 161 -10.57 -3.16 5.17
N ALA A 162 -10.25 -1.95 5.65
CA ALA A 162 -9.70 -1.76 7.00
C ALA A 162 -10.70 -2.19 8.10
N ILE A 163 -11.98 -1.85 7.96
CA ILE A 163 -13.04 -2.22 8.89
C ILE A 163 -13.30 -3.73 8.87
N SER A 164 -13.17 -4.40 7.72
CA SER A 164 -13.40 -5.85 7.56
C SER A 164 -12.37 -6.70 8.32
N ALA A 165 -11.18 -6.19 8.58
CA ALA A 165 -10.16 -6.92 9.33
C ALA A 165 -10.60 -7.26 10.77
N PHE A 166 -11.33 -6.37 11.42
CA PHE A 166 -11.78 -6.58 12.81
C PHE A 166 -12.83 -7.70 12.96
N PRO A 167 -13.93 -7.74 12.19
CA PRO A 167 -14.86 -8.87 12.18
C PRO A 167 -14.21 -10.21 11.86
N LEU A 168 -13.21 -10.24 10.97
CA LEU A 168 -12.48 -11.47 10.63
C LEU A 168 -11.75 -12.03 11.86
N VAL A 169 -11.03 -11.19 12.60
CA VAL A 169 -10.33 -11.62 13.82
C VAL A 169 -11.33 -12.11 14.87
N ILE A 170 -12.39 -11.35 15.12
CA ILE A 170 -13.42 -11.75 16.10
C ILE A 170 -14.10 -13.05 15.66
N GLY A 171 -14.45 -13.18 14.38
CA GLY A 171 -15.05 -14.40 13.86
C GLY A 171 -14.18 -15.64 14.08
N GLY A 172 -12.87 -15.53 13.83
CA GLY A 172 -11.92 -16.60 14.12
C GLY A 172 -11.86 -16.98 15.60
N ILE A 173 -11.85 -15.98 16.49
CA ILE A 173 -11.88 -16.18 17.95
C ILE A 173 -13.18 -16.86 18.38
N LEU A 174 -14.33 -16.44 17.86
CA LEU A 174 -15.63 -17.03 18.18
C LEU A 174 -15.71 -18.50 17.74
N GLY A 175 -15.26 -18.81 16.51
CA GLY A 175 -15.24 -20.18 16.01
C GLY A 175 -14.33 -21.11 16.79
N GLY A 176 -13.11 -20.63 17.11
CA GLY A 176 -12.17 -21.37 17.95
C GLY A 176 -12.71 -21.59 19.39
N SER A 177 -13.28 -20.55 19.98
CA SER A 177 -13.87 -20.58 21.33
C SER A 177 -15.05 -21.56 21.40
N PHE A 178 -15.97 -21.48 20.44
CA PHE A 178 -17.10 -22.41 20.34
C PHE A 178 -16.61 -23.85 20.25
N SER A 179 -15.65 -24.12 19.37
CA SER A 179 -15.05 -25.44 19.20
C SER A 179 -14.38 -25.93 20.50
N ALA A 180 -13.64 -25.07 21.20
CA ALA A 180 -12.93 -25.43 22.43
C ALA A 180 -13.85 -25.66 23.64
N LEU A 181 -14.93 -24.86 23.77
CA LEU A 181 -15.81 -24.88 24.95
C LEU A 181 -16.96 -25.86 24.82
N ARG A 182 -17.51 -26.08 23.62
CA ARG A 182 -18.73 -26.86 23.41
C ARG A 182 -18.51 -28.26 22.85
N VAL A 183 -17.36 -28.49 22.21
CA VAL A 183 -17.08 -29.77 21.58
C VAL A 183 -16.12 -30.60 22.43
N ASN A 184 -16.49 -31.82 22.74
CA ASN A 184 -15.66 -32.75 23.48
C ASN A 184 -14.79 -33.60 22.54
N GLY A 185 -13.51 -33.74 22.88
CA GLY A 185 -12.51 -34.52 22.13
C GLY A 185 -11.77 -33.68 21.09
N THR A 186 -10.44 -33.76 21.12
CA THR A 186 -9.53 -32.92 20.31
C THR A 186 -9.80 -33.06 18.81
N TRP A 187 -10.02 -34.27 18.31
CA TRP A 187 -10.30 -34.49 16.89
C TRP A 187 -11.62 -33.84 16.45
N ARG A 188 -12.66 -33.98 17.26
CA ARG A 188 -13.96 -33.35 16.96
C ARG A 188 -13.87 -31.83 16.98
N ARG A 189 -13.11 -31.23 17.91
CA ARG A 189 -12.83 -29.80 17.96
C ARG A 189 -12.16 -29.32 16.67
N PHE A 190 -11.16 -30.05 16.19
CA PHE A 190 -10.45 -29.70 14.96
C PHE A 190 -11.37 -29.79 13.73
N VAL A 191 -12.15 -30.87 13.60
CA VAL A 191 -13.15 -30.99 12.51
C VAL A 191 -14.17 -29.85 12.56
N THR A 192 -14.65 -29.47 13.75
CA THR A 192 -15.57 -28.35 13.92
C THR A 192 -14.91 -27.02 13.50
N ALA A 193 -13.65 -26.81 13.82
CA ALA A 193 -12.91 -25.62 13.40
C ALA A 193 -12.78 -25.55 11.86
N ILE A 194 -12.51 -26.68 11.18
CA ILE A 194 -12.48 -26.75 9.71
C ILE A 194 -13.86 -26.41 9.12
N LEU A 195 -14.93 -27.04 9.61
CA LEU A 195 -16.28 -26.78 9.11
C LEU A 195 -16.69 -25.31 9.33
N TYR A 196 -16.35 -24.76 10.49
CA TYR A 196 -16.57 -23.35 10.78
C TYR A 196 -15.80 -22.43 9.82
N ALA A 197 -14.53 -22.74 9.54
CA ALA A 197 -13.69 -21.97 8.64
C ALA A 197 -14.23 -21.99 7.19
N VAL A 198 -14.66 -23.15 6.72
CA VAL A 198 -15.25 -23.32 5.37
C VAL A 198 -16.54 -22.52 5.25
N ILE A 199 -17.47 -22.68 6.18
CA ILE A 199 -18.78 -22.00 6.14
C ILE A 199 -18.61 -20.50 6.44
N GLY A 200 -17.86 -20.15 7.48
CA GLY A 200 -17.62 -18.77 7.89
C GLY A 200 -16.88 -17.98 6.81
N GLY A 201 -15.86 -18.59 6.18
CA GLY A 201 -15.15 -17.98 5.06
C GLY A 201 -16.05 -17.72 3.87
N ALA A 202 -16.93 -18.68 3.50
CA ALA A 202 -17.89 -18.53 2.42
C ALA A 202 -18.90 -17.41 2.71
N LEU A 203 -19.45 -17.38 3.91
CA LEU A 203 -20.39 -16.32 4.33
C LEU A 203 -19.73 -14.94 4.34
N THR A 204 -18.51 -14.85 4.84
CA THR A 204 -17.77 -13.58 4.85
C THR A 204 -17.45 -13.11 3.42
N ALA A 205 -17.01 -14.01 2.54
CA ALA A 205 -16.81 -13.69 1.13
C ALA A 205 -18.10 -13.25 0.45
N LEU A 206 -19.22 -13.94 0.70
CA LEU A 206 -20.52 -13.57 0.18
C LEU A 206 -20.95 -12.16 0.62
N ILE A 207 -20.77 -11.84 1.89
CA ILE A 207 -21.16 -10.53 2.44
C ILE A 207 -20.27 -9.43 1.91
N LEU A 208 -18.93 -9.58 2.01
CA LEU A 208 -17.99 -8.49 1.73
C LEU A 208 -17.75 -8.28 0.23
N ASN A 209 -17.76 -9.36 -0.55
CA ASN A 209 -17.48 -9.29 -1.99
C ASN A 209 -18.79 -9.13 -2.80
N VAL A 210 -19.77 -10.05 -2.58
CA VAL A 210 -20.98 -10.10 -3.45
C VAL A 210 -22.04 -9.10 -2.98
N TRP A 211 -22.34 -9.04 -1.67
CA TRP A 211 -23.41 -8.19 -1.19
C TRP A 211 -23.02 -6.73 -1.07
N PHE A 212 -21.91 -6.44 -0.37
CA PHE A 212 -21.45 -5.07 -0.19
C PHE A 212 -20.49 -4.58 -1.29
N GLY A 213 -19.86 -5.47 -2.04
CA GLY A 213 -18.87 -5.11 -3.05
C GLY A 213 -17.64 -4.38 -2.48
N LEU A 214 -17.36 -4.52 -1.18
CA LEU A 214 -16.27 -3.79 -0.51
C LEU A 214 -14.88 -4.31 -0.89
N ILE A 215 -14.77 -5.62 -1.13
CA ILE A 215 -13.49 -6.26 -1.44
C ILE A 215 -13.55 -6.80 -2.86
N PRO A 216 -12.88 -6.16 -3.83
CA PRO A 216 -12.82 -6.65 -5.19
C PRO A 216 -11.96 -7.92 -5.27
N GLY A 217 -12.32 -8.86 -6.16
CA GLY A 217 -11.56 -10.07 -6.38
C GLY A 217 -12.44 -11.27 -6.70
N ASP A 218 -11.78 -12.39 -7.03
CA ASP A 218 -12.46 -13.65 -7.27
C ASP A 218 -13.02 -14.23 -5.97
N PHE A 219 -14.29 -14.64 -6.01
CA PHE A 219 -14.99 -15.18 -4.83
C PHE A 219 -14.29 -16.40 -4.22
N ALA A 220 -13.79 -17.34 -5.04
CA ALA A 220 -13.15 -18.55 -4.53
C ALA A 220 -11.83 -18.23 -3.81
N THR A 221 -11.07 -17.27 -4.35
CA THR A 221 -9.83 -16.79 -3.73
C THR A 221 -10.11 -16.10 -2.40
N LEU A 222 -11.11 -15.23 -2.33
CA LEU A 222 -11.51 -14.55 -1.10
C LEU A 222 -12.06 -15.54 -0.07
N TRP A 223 -12.89 -16.48 -0.50
CA TRP A 223 -13.37 -17.57 0.36
C TRP A 223 -12.23 -18.36 0.98
N ALA A 224 -11.26 -18.78 0.17
CA ALA A 224 -10.10 -19.52 0.64
C ALA A 224 -9.26 -18.68 1.63
N ALA A 225 -9.05 -17.39 1.36
CA ALA A 225 -8.30 -16.48 2.23
C ALA A 225 -9.00 -16.28 3.58
N PHE A 226 -10.30 -15.99 3.58
CA PHE A 226 -11.07 -15.81 4.83
C PHE A 226 -11.20 -17.13 5.61
N GLY A 227 -11.41 -18.24 4.91
CA GLY A 227 -11.43 -19.57 5.50
C GLY A 227 -10.10 -19.92 6.15
N ALA A 228 -8.98 -19.67 5.49
CA ALA A 228 -7.64 -19.88 6.05
C ALA A 228 -7.40 -19.03 7.30
N THR A 229 -7.83 -17.77 7.30
CA THR A 229 -7.73 -16.87 8.46
C THR A 229 -8.53 -17.40 9.65
N TYR A 230 -9.77 -17.83 9.43
CA TYR A 230 -10.58 -18.44 10.48
C TYR A 230 -9.99 -19.77 10.98
N LEU A 231 -9.52 -20.61 10.06
CA LEU A 231 -8.91 -21.89 10.41
C LEU A 231 -7.63 -21.70 11.24
N ALA A 232 -6.77 -20.77 10.86
CA ALA A 232 -5.54 -20.46 11.59
C ALA A 232 -5.84 -20.03 13.03
N THR A 233 -6.73 -19.05 13.20
CA THR A 233 -7.13 -18.55 14.53
C THR A 233 -7.81 -19.63 15.36
N ALA A 234 -8.78 -20.34 14.79
CA ALA A 234 -9.53 -21.37 15.49
C ALA A 234 -8.64 -22.56 15.88
N SER A 235 -7.73 -23.00 14.98
CA SER A 235 -6.78 -24.09 15.24
C SER A 235 -5.79 -23.74 16.35
N PHE A 236 -5.33 -22.50 16.39
CA PHE A 236 -4.46 -22.02 17.48
C PHE A 236 -5.20 -22.11 18.84
N ILE A 237 -6.43 -21.60 18.93
CA ILE A 237 -7.25 -21.65 20.14
C ILE A 237 -7.51 -23.09 20.55
N VAL A 238 -7.92 -23.95 19.61
CA VAL A 238 -8.19 -25.38 19.88
C VAL A 238 -6.94 -26.10 20.33
N GLY A 239 -5.76 -25.82 19.69
CA GLY A 239 -4.48 -26.42 20.04
C GLY A 239 -4.05 -26.07 21.46
N VAL A 240 -4.07 -24.80 21.83
CA VAL A 240 -3.75 -24.35 23.19
C VAL A 240 -4.75 -24.92 24.20
N SER A 241 -6.05 -24.95 23.84
CA SER A 241 -7.08 -25.53 24.70
C SER A 241 -6.89 -27.03 24.95
N ALA A 242 -6.35 -27.76 23.98
CA ALA A 242 -6.07 -29.19 24.13
C ALA A 242 -4.87 -29.46 25.04
N LEU A 243 -3.88 -28.55 25.04
CA LEU A 243 -2.66 -28.65 25.88
C LEU A 243 -2.84 -28.15 27.31
N SER A 244 -3.84 -27.30 27.55
CA SER A 244 -4.03 -26.65 28.86
C SER A 244 -5.51 -26.66 29.29
N SER A 245 -6.24 -25.61 28.98
CA SER A 245 -7.66 -25.48 29.27
C SER A 245 -8.37 -24.64 28.20
N PRO A 246 -9.69 -24.81 28.01
CA PRO A 246 -10.45 -24.01 27.07
C PRO A 246 -10.36 -22.48 27.31
N LEU A 247 -10.30 -22.05 28.57
CA LEU A 247 -10.14 -20.64 28.93
C LEU A 247 -8.74 -20.11 28.60
N ALA A 248 -7.70 -20.91 28.80
CA ALA A 248 -6.33 -20.55 28.43
C ALA A 248 -6.20 -20.43 26.89
N GLY A 249 -6.80 -21.36 26.14
CA GLY A 249 -6.85 -21.28 24.68
C GLY A 249 -7.54 -20.03 24.17
N LEU A 250 -8.69 -19.68 24.75
CA LEU A 250 -9.40 -18.44 24.43
C LEU A 250 -8.56 -17.20 24.77
N GLY A 251 -8.02 -17.12 25.98
CA GLY A 251 -7.23 -15.96 26.43
C GLY A 251 -5.97 -15.75 25.60
N LEU A 252 -5.17 -16.79 25.41
CA LEU A 252 -3.96 -16.72 24.56
C LEU A 252 -4.30 -16.50 23.09
N GLY A 253 -5.36 -17.14 22.58
CA GLY A 253 -5.84 -16.93 21.22
C GLY A 253 -6.21 -15.48 20.95
N ALA A 254 -6.98 -14.87 21.84
CA ALA A 254 -7.35 -13.46 21.72
C ALA A 254 -6.11 -12.55 21.79
N VAL A 255 -5.22 -12.78 22.76
CA VAL A 255 -3.98 -11.98 22.89
C VAL A 255 -3.10 -12.10 21.63
N VAL A 256 -2.81 -13.32 21.20
CA VAL A 256 -1.92 -13.53 20.05
C VAL A 256 -2.53 -12.97 18.77
N THR A 257 -3.80 -13.23 18.48
CA THR A 257 -4.43 -12.76 17.24
C THR A 257 -4.68 -11.25 17.23
N MET A 258 -5.17 -10.66 18.31
CA MET A 258 -5.50 -9.24 18.36
C MET A 258 -4.29 -8.34 18.59
N PHE A 259 -3.35 -8.74 19.44
CA PHE A 259 -2.23 -7.87 19.86
C PHE A 259 -0.93 -8.14 19.12
N ILE A 260 -0.78 -9.31 18.52
CA ILE A 260 0.41 -9.68 17.75
C ILE A 260 0.03 -9.87 16.29
N GLY A 261 -0.85 -10.81 15.95
CA GLY A 261 -1.17 -11.18 14.58
C GLY A 261 -1.72 -10.01 13.75
N ASN A 262 -2.73 -9.30 14.25
CA ASN A 262 -3.32 -8.19 13.53
C ASN A 262 -2.33 -7.02 13.30
N PRO A 263 -1.56 -6.53 14.28
CA PRO A 263 -0.55 -5.51 14.02
C PRO A 263 0.54 -5.89 13.02
N ILE A 264 1.02 -7.13 13.04
CA ILE A 264 2.11 -7.56 12.15
C ILE A 264 1.65 -7.96 10.75
N SER A 265 0.35 -8.17 10.54
CA SER A 265 -0.22 -8.59 9.24
C SER A 265 -0.09 -7.56 8.12
N GLY A 266 0.31 -6.32 8.43
CA GLY A 266 0.40 -5.24 7.45
C GLY A 266 -0.94 -4.62 7.05
N ALA A 267 -2.06 -5.02 7.69
CA ALA A 267 -3.39 -4.54 7.33
C ALA A 267 -3.58 -3.02 7.50
N SER A 268 -2.94 -2.42 8.50
CA SER A 268 -3.04 -0.99 8.79
C SER A 268 -1.85 -0.18 8.30
N MET A 269 -0.64 -0.78 8.30
CA MET A 269 0.60 -0.13 7.85
C MET A 269 1.52 -1.19 7.23
N PRO A 270 2.41 -0.81 6.29
CA PRO A 270 3.37 -1.75 5.71
C PRO A 270 4.15 -2.50 6.79
N SER A 271 4.21 -3.82 6.69
CA SER A 271 4.93 -4.67 7.67
C SER A 271 6.42 -4.37 7.73
N VAL A 272 6.99 -3.83 6.66
CA VAL A 272 8.42 -3.42 6.60
C VAL A 272 8.76 -2.32 7.62
N PHE A 273 7.79 -1.57 8.11
CA PHE A 273 8.01 -0.52 9.12
C PHE A 273 8.13 -1.06 10.54
N LEU A 274 7.85 -2.35 10.74
CA LEU A 274 8.01 -2.98 12.04
C LEU A 274 9.50 -3.25 12.35
N PRO A 275 9.96 -3.02 13.58
CA PRO A 275 11.36 -3.20 13.94
C PRO A 275 11.77 -4.68 13.95
N GLY A 276 13.00 -4.95 13.45
CA GLY A 276 13.65 -6.25 13.53
C GLY A 276 12.89 -7.39 12.87
N ALA A 277 12.85 -8.55 13.49
CA ALA A 277 12.25 -9.77 12.94
C ALA A 277 10.71 -9.66 12.72
N TRP A 278 10.02 -8.74 13.36
CA TRP A 278 8.59 -8.55 13.21
C TRP A 278 8.21 -8.14 11.79
N GLY A 279 9.03 -7.29 11.14
CA GLY A 279 8.84 -6.93 9.74
C GLY A 279 8.91 -8.14 8.81
N GLN A 280 9.91 -8.99 9.00
CA GLN A 280 10.09 -10.22 8.20
C GLN A 280 8.94 -11.21 8.41
N ILE A 281 8.51 -11.42 9.65
CA ILE A 281 7.36 -12.28 9.97
C ILE A 281 6.09 -11.73 9.32
N GLY A 282 5.86 -10.42 9.38
CA GLY A 282 4.70 -9.78 8.77
C GLY A 282 4.66 -9.88 7.24
N GLN A 283 5.82 -9.93 6.59
CA GLN A 283 5.90 -10.14 5.14
C GLN A 283 5.60 -11.58 4.71
N MET A 284 5.75 -12.55 5.63
CA MET A 284 5.44 -13.97 5.37
C MET A 284 3.97 -14.31 5.59
N LEU A 285 3.23 -13.44 6.27
CA LEU A 285 1.78 -13.57 6.53
C LEU A 285 0.93 -12.94 5.43
#